data_84fe9a3a59a252dda51a140b2dfa615e
#
_entry.id   84fe9a3a59a252dda51a140b2dfa615e
#
_cell.length_a   1.000
_cell.length_b   1.000
_cell.length_c   1.000
_cell.angle_alpha   90.00
_cell.angle_beta   90.00
_cell.angle_gamma   90.00
#
_symmetry.space_group_name_H-M   'P 1'
#
loop_
_entity.id
_entity.type
_entity.pdbx_description
1 polymer ?
#
loop_
_entity_poly.entity_id
_entity_poly.type
_entity_poly.pdbx_seq_one_letter_code
_entity_poly.pdbx_strand_id
1 'polypeptide(L)' 'MNDTALLRLPAVCELTGYRRSSIYNLIKAGKFPPSVRLAGGGAVAWRSADVRAWIEAQGKQEAA' A
#
# COMPACT_ATOMS: atom_id res chain seq x y z
N MET A 1 2.39 -12.91 -11.71
CA MET A 1 2.96 -13.05 -11.26
C MET A 1 3.87 -12.39 -10.64
N ASN A 2 4.07 -11.41 -10.50
CA ASN A 2 5.02 -10.84 -10.01
C ASN A 2 4.70 -10.18 -8.84
N ASP A 3 4.58 -10.75 -7.73
CA ASP A 3 4.32 -10.11 -6.52
C ASP A 3 5.57 -9.57 -5.88
N THR A 4 6.62 -9.46 -6.61
CA THR A 4 7.84 -8.92 -6.03
C THR A 4 8.08 -7.50 -6.46
N ALA A 5 7.16 -6.85 -7.09
CA ALA A 5 7.36 -5.47 -7.53
C ALA A 5 7.25 -4.51 -6.35
N LEU A 6 7.91 -3.39 -6.48
CA LEU A 6 7.81 -2.33 -5.47
C LEU A 6 7.00 -1.20 -6.08
N LEU A 7 6.00 -0.74 -5.35
CA LEU A 7 5.12 0.30 -5.85
C LEU A 7 5.39 1.60 -5.13
N ARG A 8 5.52 2.66 -5.91
CA ARG A 8 5.71 3.98 -5.35
C ARG A 8 4.33 4.54 -4.98
N LEU A 9 4.33 5.62 -4.25
CA LEU A 9 3.08 6.16 -3.73
C LEU A 9 2.03 6.45 -4.80
N PRO A 10 2.34 7.03 -5.92
CA PRO A 10 1.31 7.26 -6.92
C PRO A 10 0.62 5.97 -7.36
N ALA A 11 1.39 4.90 -7.52
CA ALA A 11 0.80 3.64 -7.92
C ALA A 11 -0.08 3.08 -6.81
N VAL A 12 0.34 3.22 -5.56
CA VAL A 12 -0.46 2.75 -4.45
C VAL A 12 -1.77 3.51 -4.39
N CYS A 13 -1.73 4.81 -4.61
CA CYS A 13 -2.94 5.60 -4.60
C CYS A 13 -3.89 5.17 -5.70
N GLU A 14 -3.35 4.90 -6.87
CA GLU A 14 -4.20 4.46 -7.95
C GLU A 14 -4.79 3.10 -7.70
N LEU A 15 -4.06 2.19 -7.17
CA LEU A 15 -4.57 0.84 -6.93
C LEU A 15 -5.60 0.82 -5.82
N THR A 16 -5.45 1.63 -4.81
CA THR A 16 -6.37 1.60 -3.69
C THR A 16 -7.50 2.60 -3.82
N GLY A 17 -7.34 3.60 -4.65
CA GLY A 17 -8.34 4.64 -4.77
C GLY A 17 -8.25 5.69 -3.68
N TYR A 18 -7.26 5.60 -2.79
CA TYR A 18 -7.13 6.58 -1.73
C TYR A 18 -6.13 7.66 -2.11
N ARG A 19 -6.22 8.79 -1.43
CA ARG A 19 -5.29 9.86 -1.66
C ARG A 19 -4.11 9.69 -0.78
N ARG A 20 -3.05 10.46 -1.06
CA ARG A 20 -1.83 10.36 -0.31
C ARG A 20 -2.06 10.52 1.18
N SER A 21 -2.81 11.53 1.60
CA SER A 21 -2.99 11.76 3.02
C SER A 21 -3.75 10.61 3.68
N SER A 22 -4.68 10.01 2.96
CA SER A 22 -5.41 8.88 3.51
C SER A 22 -4.50 7.70 3.71
N ILE A 23 -3.59 7.45 2.76
CA ILE A 23 -2.66 6.35 2.89
C ILE A 23 -1.78 6.55 4.13
N TYR A 24 -1.25 7.75 4.33
CA TYR A 24 -0.40 7.99 5.48
C TYR A 24 -1.18 7.89 6.79
N ASN A 25 -2.43 8.31 6.81
CA ASN A 25 -3.22 8.19 8.00
C ASN A 25 -3.50 6.72 8.33
N LEU A 26 -3.73 5.91 7.31
CA LEU A 26 -3.93 4.49 7.54
C LEU A 26 -2.68 3.82 8.08
N ILE A 27 -1.51 4.25 7.59
CA ILE A 27 -0.27 3.69 8.08
C ILE A 27 -0.10 4.05 9.54
N LYS A 28 -0.39 5.31 9.91
CA LYS A 28 -0.23 5.72 11.26
C LYS A 28 -1.19 4.97 12.16
N ALA A 29 -2.35 4.63 11.69
CA ALA A 29 -3.32 3.90 12.48
C ALA A 29 -3.05 2.40 12.51
N GLY A 30 -2.03 1.96 11.79
CA GLY A 30 -1.71 0.54 11.75
C GLY A 30 -2.66 -0.26 10.90
N LYS A 31 -3.35 0.41 9.97
CA LYS A 31 -4.31 -0.27 9.13
C LYS A 31 -3.89 -0.41 7.69
N PHE A 32 -2.66 -0.12 7.36
CA PHE A 32 -2.17 -0.27 6.00
C PHE A 32 -0.74 -0.78 6.10
N PRO A 33 -0.27 -1.57 5.14
CA PRO A 33 1.08 -2.12 5.22
C PRO A 33 2.12 -1.01 5.26
N PRO A 34 3.18 -1.18 6.01
CA PRO A 34 4.20 -0.15 6.09
C PRO A 34 5.02 -0.11 4.81
N SER A 35 5.59 1.04 4.53
CA SER A 35 6.45 1.18 3.37
C SER A 35 7.82 0.60 3.69
N VAL A 36 8.58 0.31 2.64
CA VAL A 36 9.95 -0.12 2.78
C VAL A 36 10.82 0.97 2.20
N ARG A 37 12.02 1.14 2.78
CA ARG A 37 12.90 2.18 2.30
C ARG A 37 13.75 1.63 1.19
N LEU A 38 13.85 2.34 0.10
CA LEU A 38 14.65 1.90 -1.01
C LEU A 38 16.11 2.23 -0.76
N ALA A 39 16.99 1.36 -1.22
CA ALA A 39 18.39 1.56 -1.02
C ALA A 39 18.86 2.80 -1.73
N GLY A 40 19.77 3.48 -1.11
CA GLY A 40 20.40 4.60 -1.79
C GLY A 40 19.72 5.92 -1.67
N GLY A 41 18.67 6.06 -0.94
CA GLY A 41 18.08 7.35 -0.84
C GLY A 41 16.97 7.37 0.12
N GLY A 42 16.20 8.42 0.15
CA GLY A 42 15.10 8.54 1.05
C GLY A 42 13.78 8.08 0.47
N ALA A 43 13.80 7.49 -0.70
CA ALA A 43 12.57 7.08 -1.32
C ALA A 43 11.99 5.87 -0.63
N VAL A 44 10.69 5.76 -0.64
CA VAL A 44 10.03 4.61 -0.04
C VAL A 44 9.08 4.00 -1.06
N ALA A 45 8.73 2.76 -0.85
CA ALA A 45 7.82 2.07 -1.74
C ALA A 45 7.10 1.00 -0.93
N TRP A 46 6.12 0.36 -1.52
CA TRP A 46 5.38 -0.71 -0.87
C TRP A 46 5.50 -1.97 -1.70
N ARG A 47 5.54 -3.11 -1.06
CA ARG A 47 5.60 -4.36 -1.80
C ARG A 47 4.24 -4.61 -2.43
N SER A 48 4.24 -4.99 -3.70
CA SER A 48 2.98 -5.21 -4.38
C SER A 48 2.17 -6.32 -3.72
N ALA A 49 2.82 -7.32 -3.20
CA ALA A 49 2.10 -8.40 -2.54
C ALA A 49 1.36 -7.91 -1.30
N ASP A 50 1.98 -7.00 -0.55
CA ASP A 50 1.34 -6.47 0.64
C ASP A 50 0.14 -5.61 0.27
N VAL A 51 0.28 -4.79 -0.75
CA VAL A 51 -0.81 -3.92 -1.16
C VAL A 51 -1.96 -4.74 -1.70
N ARG A 52 -1.63 -5.77 -2.49
CA ARG A 52 -2.66 -6.60 -3.03
C ARG A 52 -3.43 -7.33 -1.94
N ALA A 53 -2.74 -7.87 -0.95
CA ALA A 53 -3.38 -8.58 0.13
C ALA A 53 -4.29 -7.63 0.91
N TRP A 54 -3.85 -6.38 1.08
CA TRP A 54 -4.66 -5.43 1.81
C TRP A 54 -5.94 -5.11 1.04
N ILE A 55 -5.83 -4.96 -0.27
CA ILE A 55 -6.99 -4.67 -1.09
C ILE A 55 -7.98 -5.82 -1.04
N GLU A 56 -7.50 -7.03 -1.11
CA GLU A 56 -8.39 -8.16 -1.06
C GLU A 56 -9.08 -8.29 0.29
N ALA A 57 -8.37 -7.95 1.34
CA ALA A 57 -8.97 -7.99 2.67
C ALA A 57 -10.10 -6.98 2.80
N GLN A 58 -9.98 -5.84 2.13
CA GLN A 58 -11.03 -4.87 2.18
C GLN A 58 -12.30 -5.40 1.55
N GLY A 59 -12.15 -6.08 0.44
CA GLY A 59 -13.30 -6.64 -0.21
C GLY A 59 -14.02 -7.64 0.67
N LYS A 60 -13.27 -8.40 1.43
CA LYS A 60 -13.91 -9.35 2.27
C LYS A 60 -14.62 -8.73 3.43
N GLN A 61 -14.15 -7.59 3.87
CA GLN A 61 -14.82 -7.00 4.95
C GLN A 61 -16.06 -6.30 4.60
N GLU A 62 -16.39 -6.15 3.41
CA GLU A 62 -17.45 -5.44 3.08
C GLU A 62 -18.61 -6.10 3.37
N ALA A 63 -18.85 -6.94 3.75
CA ALA A 63 -19.87 -7.54 4.13
C ALA A 63 -21.00 -6.95 4.30
N ALA A 64 -21.20 -6.16 4.45
CA ALA A 64 -22.36 -5.61 4.75
C ALA A 64 -23.32 -5.66 3.93
#